data_58918a73e2eb9b52bc67a87f42815356
#
_entry.id   58918a73e2eb9b52bc67a87f42815356
#
_cell.length_a   1.000
_cell.length_b   1.000
_cell.length_c   1.000
_cell.angle_alpha   90.00
_cell.angle_beta   90.00
_cell.angle_gamma   90.00
#
_symmetry.space_group_name_H-M   'P 1'
#
loop_
_entity.id
_entity.type
_entity.pdbx_description
1 polymer ?
#
loop_
_entity_poly.entity_id
_entity_poly.type
_entity_poly.pdbx_seq_one_letter_code
_entity_poly.pdbx_strand_id
1 'polypeptide(L)'
;NFRTVDSILNACNEVFENLLGTDQKQDVFFEPLVPHNQSEVKPVLLQVPYDKETKPLARELEATAVARHIKNLHAQGEVYGGMAILLSAMTACHIMTKALETAKIPYQVVDGKGFYERQEVLDFINLLKVLQNKYRSIELAGVLRSPYVGLDDEIITKMFLDDNAKQASLWDVMMAMETTALSKERRMLLNNCKKVLQELRNAAELEALPDLLEHIAQAFDIEALHYLQENGAAKLANVKKFIRLANEYCSAKQGTLTTWLEYVDALRKAQARETAA
;
A
#
# COMPACT_ATOMS: atom_id res chain seq x y z
N ASN A 1 -4.22 -18.47 29.78
CA ASN A 1 -4.12 -17.40 28.79
C ASN A 1 -4.72 -16.11 29.36
N PHE A 2 -3.90 -15.06 29.50
CA PHE A 2 -4.30 -13.80 30.15
C PHE A 2 -4.87 -12.75 29.17
N ARG A 3 -4.83 -13.03 27.86
CA ARG A 3 -5.27 -12.07 26.84
C ARG A 3 -6.66 -12.39 26.30
N THR A 4 -6.98 -13.66 26.13
CA THR A 4 -8.18 -14.13 25.45
C THR A 4 -9.24 -14.55 26.46
N VAL A 5 -10.50 -14.23 26.17
CA VAL A 5 -11.64 -14.59 27.02
C VAL A 5 -12.00 -16.07 26.89
N ASP A 6 -12.68 -16.60 27.91
CA ASP A 6 -13.07 -18.01 28.03
C ASP A 6 -13.91 -18.51 26.84
N SER A 7 -14.87 -17.73 26.38
CA SER A 7 -15.76 -18.11 25.28
C SER A 7 -15.03 -18.44 23.99
N ILE A 8 -13.97 -17.68 23.67
CA ILE A 8 -13.12 -17.92 22.48
C ILE A 8 -12.22 -19.14 22.73
N LEU A 9 -11.59 -19.22 23.90
CA LEU A 9 -10.71 -20.35 24.22
C LEU A 9 -11.46 -21.68 24.27
N ASN A 10 -12.67 -21.69 24.82
CA ASN A 10 -13.51 -22.89 24.85
C ASN A 10 -13.90 -23.34 23.43
N ALA A 11 -14.26 -22.42 22.55
CA ALA A 11 -14.53 -22.74 21.14
C ALA A 11 -13.28 -23.29 20.43
N CYS A 12 -12.11 -22.72 20.68
CA CYS A 12 -10.83 -23.24 20.16
C CYS A 12 -10.53 -24.63 20.73
N ASN A 13 -10.68 -24.82 22.03
CA ASN A 13 -10.44 -26.10 22.68
C ASN A 13 -11.30 -27.20 22.08
N GLU A 14 -12.61 -26.96 21.91
CA GLU A 14 -13.54 -27.91 21.30
C GLU A 14 -13.14 -28.33 19.88
N VAL A 15 -12.71 -27.37 19.05
CA VAL A 15 -12.26 -27.65 17.69
C VAL A 15 -10.95 -28.43 17.67
N PHE A 16 -9.96 -28.02 18.46
CA PHE A 16 -8.62 -28.62 18.42
C PHE A 16 -8.54 -29.96 19.15
N GLU A 17 -9.35 -30.20 20.18
CA GLU A 17 -9.47 -31.51 20.80
C GLU A 17 -9.95 -32.57 19.79
N ASN A 18 -10.94 -32.23 18.94
CA ASN A 18 -11.43 -33.10 17.89
C ASN A 18 -10.45 -33.30 16.74
N LEU A 19 -9.59 -32.30 16.44
CA LEU A 19 -8.66 -32.37 15.31
C LEU A 19 -7.33 -33.06 15.66
N LEU A 20 -6.79 -32.80 16.84
CA LEU A 20 -5.45 -33.26 17.26
C LEU A 20 -5.48 -34.52 18.10
N GLY A 21 -6.61 -34.78 18.79
CA GLY A 21 -6.69 -35.87 19.76
C GLY A 21 -5.90 -35.62 21.04
N THR A 22 -6.10 -36.47 22.03
CA THR A 22 -5.48 -36.33 23.35
C THR A 22 -4.35 -37.34 23.62
N ASP A 23 -3.95 -38.14 22.59
CA ASP A 23 -2.90 -39.15 22.75
C ASP A 23 -1.51 -38.53 22.79
N GLN A 24 -0.91 -38.44 23.96
CA GLN A 24 0.42 -37.89 24.22
C GLN A 24 1.58 -38.69 23.57
N LYS A 25 1.30 -39.84 22.95
CA LYS A 25 2.31 -40.61 22.19
C LYS A 25 2.51 -40.10 20.77
N GLN A 26 1.66 -39.16 20.33
CA GLN A 26 1.81 -38.49 19.05
C GLN A 26 2.73 -37.28 19.18
N ASP A 27 3.47 -36.92 18.13
CA ASP A 27 4.36 -35.76 18.11
C ASP A 27 3.59 -34.43 18.28
N VAL A 28 2.31 -34.40 17.95
CA VAL A 28 1.40 -33.28 18.15
C VAL A 28 0.12 -33.81 18.82
N PHE A 29 -0.16 -33.31 20.02
CA PHE A 29 -1.38 -33.65 20.76
C PHE A 29 -2.02 -32.37 21.31
N PHE A 30 -3.30 -32.47 21.64
CA PHE A 30 -4.06 -31.37 22.20
C PHE A 30 -3.79 -31.17 23.69
N GLU A 31 -3.43 -29.94 24.06
CA GLU A 31 -3.41 -29.43 25.42
C GLU A 31 -4.44 -28.31 25.59
N PRO A 32 -5.41 -28.38 26.52
CA PRO A 32 -6.44 -27.36 26.64
C PRO A 32 -5.86 -26.03 27.13
N LEU A 33 -6.29 -24.95 26.45
CA LEU A 33 -5.95 -23.58 26.83
C LEU A 33 -6.84 -23.16 28.02
N VAL A 34 -6.21 -22.79 29.13
CA VAL A 34 -6.91 -22.35 30.34
C VAL A 34 -7.18 -20.84 30.27
N PRO A 35 -8.46 -20.40 30.32
CA PRO A 35 -8.80 -19.00 30.34
C PRO A 35 -8.54 -18.36 31.70
N HIS A 36 -8.13 -17.09 31.70
CA HIS A 36 -8.05 -16.26 32.89
C HIS A 36 -9.18 -15.23 32.96
N ASN A 37 -9.58 -14.72 31.79
CA ASN A 37 -10.63 -13.72 31.66
C ASN A 37 -11.95 -14.39 31.26
N GLN A 38 -13.05 -13.92 31.86
CA GLN A 38 -14.41 -14.36 31.54
C GLN A 38 -15.13 -13.34 30.67
N SER A 39 -16.03 -13.78 29.79
CA SER A 39 -16.87 -12.93 28.98
C SER A 39 -18.20 -13.59 28.65
N GLU A 40 -19.27 -12.80 28.65
CA GLU A 40 -20.58 -13.25 28.22
C GLU A 40 -20.74 -13.29 26.68
N VAL A 41 -19.80 -12.69 25.95
CA VAL A 41 -19.83 -12.62 24.48
C VAL A 41 -19.49 -14.00 23.89
N LYS A 42 -20.35 -14.50 23.01
CA LYS A 42 -20.15 -15.79 22.34
C LYS A 42 -19.50 -15.57 20.96
N PRO A 43 -18.54 -16.42 20.56
CA PRO A 43 -18.01 -16.41 19.20
C PRO A 43 -19.12 -16.71 18.19
N VAL A 44 -19.05 -16.04 17.03
CA VAL A 44 -20.01 -16.21 15.94
C VAL A 44 -19.31 -16.90 14.76
N LEU A 45 -19.85 -18.02 14.30
CA LEU A 45 -19.42 -18.69 13.09
C LEU A 45 -20.24 -18.19 11.89
N LEU A 46 -19.59 -17.51 10.94
CA LEU A 46 -20.18 -17.13 9.67
C LEU A 46 -19.91 -18.22 8.63
N GLN A 47 -20.94 -19.01 8.33
CA GLN A 47 -20.84 -20.05 7.30
C GLN A 47 -21.42 -19.52 5.99
N VAL A 48 -20.61 -19.50 4.94
CA VAL A 48 -21.03 -19.12 3.59
C VAL A 48 -21.09 -20.37 2.72
N PRO A 49 -22.28 -20.86 2.38
CA PRO A 49 -22.42 -22.04 1.52
C PRO A 49 -22.01 -21.69 0.08
N TYR A 50 -21.30 -22.61 -0.58
CA TYR A 50 -21.00 -22.53 -2.00
C TYR A 50 -21.08 -23.94 -2.63
N ASP A 51 -21.38 -23.98 -3.91
CA ASP A 51 -21.43 -25.20 -4.74
C ASP A 51 -20.26 -25.21 -5.76
N LYS A 52 -20.26 -26.18 -6.67
CA LYS A 52 -19.22 -26.30 -7.71
C LYS A 52 -19.20 -25.10 -8.66
N GLU A 53 -20.37 -24.49 -8.92
CA GLU A 53 -20.49 -23.34 -9.84
C GLU A 53 -20.05 -22.05 -9.18
N THR A 54 -20.38 -21.86 -7.90
CA THR A 54 -20.04 -20.67 -7.12
C THR A 54 -18.69 -20.74 -6.42
N LYS A 55 -17.99 -21.89 -6.45
CA LYS A 55 -16.66 -22.07 -5.86
C LYS A 55 -15.62 -21.00 -6.29
N PRO A 56 -15.55 -20.55 -7.56
CA PRO A 56 -14.65 -19.47 -7.95
C PRO A 56 -14.95 -18.13 -7.25
N LEU A 57 -16.21 -17.92 -6.87
CA LEU A 57 -16.70 -16.71 -6.20
C LEU A 57 -16.75 -16.85 -4.67
N ALA A 58 -16.39 -18.01 -4.11
CA ALA A 58 -16.52 -18.29 -2.69
C ALA A 58 -15.86 -17.23 -1.80
N ARG A 59 -14.67 -16.75 -2.17
CA ARG A 59 -13.97 -15.69 -1.43
C ARG A 59 -14.65 -14.33 -1.50
N GLU A 60 -15.29 -14.02 -2.62
CA GLU A 60 -16.06 -12.78 -2.77
C GLU A 60 -17.36 -12.83 -1.94
N LEU A 61 -18.00 -14.00 -1.91
CA LEU A 61 -19.18 -14.25 -1.07
C LEU A 61 -18.82 -14.14 0.43
N GLU A 62 -17.70 -14.75 0.83
CA GLU A 62 -17.15 -14.64 2.19
C GLU A 62 -16.88 -13.19 2.56
N ALA A 63 -16.15 -12.44 1.73
CA ALA A 63 -15.83 -11.05 1.98
C ALA A 63 -17.09 -10.17 2.08
N THR A 64 -18.10 -10.45 1.24
CA THR A 64 -19.39 -9.74 1.29
C THR A 64 -20.15 -10.07 2.58
N ALA A 65 -20.11 -11.32 3.05
CA ALA A 65 -20.75 -11.73 4.30
C ALA A 65 -20.06 -11.05 5.50
N VAL A 66 -18.73 -10.99 5.52
CA VAL A 66 -17.95 -10.27 6.55
C VAL A 66 -18.29 -8.78 6.56
N ALA A 67 -18.30 -8.12 5.41
CA ALA A 67 -18.65 -6.70 5.31
C ALA A 67 -20.08 -6.43 5.81
N ARG A 68 -21.02 -7.30 5.50
CA ARG A 68 -22.40 -7.22 6.02
C ARG A 68 -22.45 -7.37 7.54
N HIS A 69 -21.71 -8.33 8.07
CA HIS A 69 -21.65 -8.56 9.53
C HIS A 69 -21.08 -7.34 10.26
N ILE A 70 -20.00 -6.75 9.76
CA ILE A 70 -19.40 -5.52 10.30
C ILE A 70 -20.43 -4.36 10.30
N LYS A 71 -21.22 -4.19 9.23
CA LYS A 71 -22.29 -3.20 9.19
C LYS A 71 -23.35 -3.45 10.26
N ASN A 72 -23.72 -4.70 10.47
CA ASN A 72 -24.70 -5.07 11.49
C ASN A 72 -24.17 -4.74 12.90
N LEU A 73 -22.91 -5.05 13.18
CA LEU A 73 -22.27 -4.69 14.46
C LEU A 73 -22.25 -3.18 14.66
N HIS A 74 -21.90 -2.44 13.60
CA HIS A 74 -21.91 -0.96 13.67
C HIS A 74 -23.33 -0.41 13.91
N ALA A 75 -24.36 -0.97 13.31
CA ALA A 75 -25.76 -0.60 13.55
C ALA A 75 -26.21 -0.92 14.99
N GLN A 76 -25.54 -1.84 15.68
CA GLN A 76 -25.76 -2.19 17.09
C GLN A 76 -24.98 -1.28 18.05
N GLY A 77 -24.21 -0.31 17.54
CA GLY A 77 -23.45 0.67 18.32
C GLY A 77 -21.94 0.46 18.37
N GLU A 78 -21.41 -0.61 17.76
CA GLU A 78 -19.97 -0.85 17.70
C GLU A 78 -19.27 0.15 16.77
N VAL A 79 -18.09 0.61 17.14
CA VAL A 79 -17.28 1.55 16.33
C VAL A 79 -16.37 0.79 15.37
N TYR A 80 -16.28 1.22 14.12
CA TYR A 80 -15.40 0.60 13.11
C TYR A 80 -13.94 0.50 13.58
N GLY A 81 -13.43 1.52 14.28
CA GLY A 81 -12.06 1.54 14.82
C GLY A 81 -11.76 0.48 15.88
N GLY A 82 -12.79 -0.13 16.48
CA GLY A 82 -12.66 -1.25 17.43
C GLY A 82 -12.68 -2.64 16.77
N MET A 83 -12.90 -2.72 15.45
CA MET A 83 -13.00 -3.97 14.70
C MET A 83 -11.71 -4.28 13.95
N ALA A 84 -11.31 -5.55 13.90
CA ALA A 84 -10.18 -6.01 13.11
C ALA A 84 -10.52 -7.26 12.32
N ILE A 85 -10.05 -7.34 11.07
CA ILE A 85 -10.12 -8.54 10.22
C ILE A 85 -8.74 -9.15 10.15
N LEU A 86 -8.60 -10.41 10.56
CA LEU A 86 -7.36 -11.17 10.45
C LEU A 86 -7.47 -12.12 9.26
N LEU A 87 -6.53 -12.02 8.32
CA LEU A 87 -6.46 -12.89 7.16
C LEU A 87 -5.32 -13.90 7.34
N SER A 88 -5.57 -15.16 7.03
CA SER A 88 -4.54 -16.21 7.04
C SER A 88 -3.47 -16.01 5.96
N ALA A 89 -3.83 -15.35 4.85
CA ALA A 89 -2.93 -14.99 3.76
C ALA A 89 -3.37 -13.68 3.09
N MET A 90 -2.39 -12.85 2.73
CA MET A 90 -2.67 -11.54 2.11
C MET A 90 -3.13 -11.60 0.66
N THR A 91 -3.05 -12.77 0.01
CA THR A 91 -3.52 -12.98 -1.37
C THR A 91 -5.00 -12.63 -1.56
N ALA A 92 -5.82 -12.79 -0.53
CA ALA A 92 -7.24 -12.44 -0.54
C ALA A 92 -7.54 -11.01 -0.05
N CYS A 93 -6.53 -10.24 0.35
CA CYS A 93 -6.72 -8.90 0.93
C CYS A 93 -7.47 -7.96 -0.03
N HIS A 94 -7.15 -8.00 -1.34
CA HIS A 94 -7.80 -7.16 -2.34
C HIS A 94 -9.32 -7.46 -2.49
N ILE A 95 -9.72 -8.72 -2.30
CA ILE A 95 -11.14 -9.11 -2.33
C ILE A 95 -11.87 -8.54 -1.11
N MET A 96 -11.25 -8.64 0.06
CA MET A 96 -11.80 -8.11 1.30
C MET A 96 -11.92 -6.57 1.25
N THR A 97 -10.86 -5.87 0.81
CA THR A 97 -10.89 -4.40 0.71
C THR A 97 -11.94 -3.93 -0.28
N LYS A 98 -12.10 -4.59 -1.45
CA LYS A 98 -13.15 -4.31 -2.41
C LYS A 98 -14.56 -4.47 -1.83
N ALA A 99 -14.78 -5.50 -1.02
CA ALA A 99 -16.07 -5.71 -0.35
C ALA A 99 -16.37 -4.61 0.69
N LEU A 100 -15.35 -4.18 1.45
CA LEU A 100 -15.46 -3.07 2.42
C LEU A 100 -15.74 -1.74 1.71
N GLU A 101 -15.07 -1.46 0.59
CA GLU A 101 -15.30 -0.27 -0.25
C GLU A 101 -16.73 -0.23 -0.79
N THR A 102 -17.18 -1.35 -1.38
CA THR A 102 -18.55 -1.50 -1.89
C THR A 102 -19.58 -1.27 -0.78
N ALA A 103 -19.28 -1.73 0.43
CA ALA A 103 -20.10 -1.52 1.61
C ALA A 103 -19.95 -0.13 2.24
N LYS A 104 -19.03 0.74 1.75
CA LYS A 104 -18.68 2.05 2.31
C LYS A 104 -18.26 1.97 3.79
N ILE A 105 -17.48 0.94 4.13
CA ILE A 105 -16.90 0.75 5.47
C ILE A 105 -15.49 1.33 5.43
N PRO A 106 -15.15 2.30 6.30
CA PRO A 106 -13.77 2.79 6.41
C PRO A 106 -12.86 1.67 6.94
N TYR A 107 -11.70 1.51 6.32
CA TYR A 107 -10.74 0.47 6.71
C TYR A 107 -9.30 0.97 6.59
N GLN A 108 -8.40 0.32 7.32
CA GLN A 108 -6.96 0.49 7.19
C GLN A 108 -6.30 -0.89 7.09
N VAL A 109 -5.46 -1.10 6.09
CA VAL A 109 -4.65 -2.32 5.99
C VAL A 109 -3.38 -2.12 6.82
N VAL A 110 -3.25 -2.91 7.91
CA VAL A 110 -2.07 -2.91 8.78
C VAL A 110 -1.18 -4.07 8.35
N ASP A 111 0.11 -3.79 8.12
CA ASP A 111 1.14 -4.79 7.75
C ASP A 111 0.80 -5.70 6.56
N GLY A 112 0.11 -5.15 5.56
CA GLY A 112 -0.09 -5.87 4.30
C GLY A 112 1.22 -6.08 3.57
N LYS A 113 1.61 -7.34 3.29
CA LYS A 113 2.52 -7.65 2.18
C LYS A 113 2.02 -6.85 0.98
N GLY A 114 2.89 -6.03 0.38
CA GLY A 114 2.49 -5.18 -0.75
C GLY A 114 2.28 -3.69 -0.44
N PHE A 115 2.59 -3.21 0.78
CA PHE A 115 2.56 -1.76 1.05
C PHE A 115 3.43 -0.98 0.06
N TYR A 116 4.65 -1.45 -0.18
CA TYR A 116 5.59 -0.84 -1.13
C TYR A 116 5.24 -1.10 -2.60
N GLU A 117 4.19 -1.88 -2.88
CA GLU A 117 3.66 -2.15 -4.23
C GLU A 117 2.35 -1.40 -4.51
N ARG A 118 1.84 -0.65 -3.53
CA ARG A 118 0.73 0.26 -3.74
C ARG A 118 1.12 1.34 -4.74
N GLN A 119 0.24 1.64 -5.71
CA GLN A 119 0.57 2.54 -6.82
C GLN A 119 1.03 3.91 -6.32
N GLU A 120 0.34 4.50 -5.36
CA GLU A 120 0.68 5.79 -4.77
C GLU A 120 2.05 5.79 -4.06
N VAL A 121 2.44 4.66 -3.47
CA VAL A 121 3.76 4.48 -2.83
C VAL A 121 4.83 4.25 -3.89
N LEU A 122 4.54 3.47 -4.93
CA LEU A 122 5.45 3.27 -6.07
C LEU A 122 5.73 4.57 -6.81
N ASP A 123 4.70 5.38 -7.05
CA ASP A 123 4.85 6.68 -7.71
C ASP A 123 5.76 7.60 -6.89
N PHE A 124 5.62 7.59 -5.55
CA PHE A 124 6.48 8.35 -4.67
C PHE A 124 7.93 7.81 -4.64
N ILE A 125 8.11 6.48 -4.60
CA ILE A 125 9.43 5.83 -4.71
C ILE A 125 10.09 6.18 -6.05
N ASN A 126 9.36 6.14 -7.15
CA ASN A 126 9.87 6.49 -8.48
C ASN A 126 10.32 7.94 -8.51
N LEU A 127 9.55 8.86 -7.92
CA LEU A 127 9.95 10.27 -7.80
C LEU A 127 11.27 10.40 -7.05
N LEU A 128 11.41 9.78 -5.87
CA LEU A 128 12.65 9.82 -5.09
C LEU A 128 13.84 9.23 -5.87
N LYS A 129 13.65 8.13 -6.61
CA LYS A 129 14.69 7.53 -7.45
C LYS A 129 15.14 8.45 -8.58
N VAL A 130 14.21 9.17 -9.21
CA VAL A 130 14.52 10.16 -10.25
C VAL A 130 15.29 11.35 -9.67
N LEU A 131 14.90 11.84 -8.51
CA LEU A 131 15.61 12.93 -7.83
C LEU A 131 17.04 12.52 -7.43
N GLN A 132 17.24 11.27 -7.01
CA GLN A 132 18.55 10.71 -6.72
C GLN A 132 19.41 10.58 -7.99
N ASN A 133 18.81 10.08 -9.09
CA ASN A 133 19.56 9.78 -10.31
C ASN A 133 18.73 10.05 -11.56
N LYS A 134 19.09 11.10 -12.32
CA LYS A 134 18.42 11.49 -13.57
C LYS A 134 18.43 10.44 -14.69
N TYR A 135 19.31 9.42 -14.60
CA TYR A 135 19.40 8.34 -15.59
C TYR A 135 18.35 7.24 -15.37
N ARG A 136 17.49 7.39 -14.38
CA ARG A 136 16.36 6.49 -14.09
C ARG A 136 15.18 6.75 -15.04
N SER A 137 15.36 6.39 -16.33
CA SER A 137 14.38 6.71 -17.39
C SER A 137 13.04 6.02 -17.21
N ILE A 138 13.02 4.77 -16.70
CA ILE A 138 11.78 4.02 -16.45
C ILE A 138 11.00 4.64 -15.30
N GLU A 139 11.68 4.96 -14.21
CA GLU A 139 11.08 5.61 -13.05
C GLU A 139 10.59 7.02 -13.42
N LEU A 140 11.32 7.76 -14.25
CA LEU A 140 10.87 9.07 -14.74
C LEU A 140 9.59 8.93 -15.58
N ALA A 141 9.50 7.96 -16.47
CA ALA A 141 8.28 7.71 -17.23
C ALA A 141 7.08 7.40 -16.29
N GLY A 142 7.33 6.64 -15.22
CA GLY A 142 6.34 6.39 -14.17
C GLY A 142 5.88 7.68 -13.48
N VAL A 143 6.80 8.58 -13.12
CA VAL A 143 6.48 9.88 -12.51
C VAL A 143 5.69 10.76 -13.47
N LEU A 144 6.11 10.85 -14.74
CA LEU A 144 5.42 11.67 -15.73
C LEU A 144 3.97 11.22 -15.98
N ARG A 145 3.72 9.91 -15.91
CA ARG A 145 2.38 9.32 -16.04
C ARG A 145 1.56 9.40 -14.74
N SER A 146 2.21 9.46 -13.60
CA SER A 146 1.55 9.47 -12.29
C SER A 146 0.71 10.73 -12.07
N PRO A 147 -0.16 10.77 -11.07
CA PRO A 147 -0.92 11.95 -10.69
C PRO A 147 -0.07 13.18 -10.36
N TYR A 148 1.21 13.02 -10.03
CA TYR A 148 2.12 14.13 -9.77
C TYR A 148 2.30 15.04 -11.00
N VAL A 149 2.23 14.47 -12.20
CA VAL A 149 2.41 15.23 -13.45
C VAL A 149 1.22 15.10 -14.38
N GLY A 150 0.72 13.89 -14.62
CA GLY A 150 -0.45 13.63 -15.45
C GLY A 150 -0.22 13.79 -16.94
N LEU A 151 1.01 13.54 -17.44
CA LEU A 151 1.26 13.53 -18.88
C LEU A 151 0.66 12.27 -19.52
N ASP A 152 0.14 12.45 -20.71
CA ASP A 152 -0.37 11.33 -21.52
C ASP A 152 0.74 10.49 -22.15
N ASP A 153 0.43 9.23 -22.43
CA ASP A 153 1.36 8.25 -22.97
C ASP A 153 1.92 8.67 -24.36
N GLU A 154 1.21 9.51 -25.11
CA GLU A 154 1.66 10.01 -26.41
C GLU A 154 2.93 10.87 -26.27
N ILE A 155 2.94 11.77 -25.31
CA ILE A 155 4.10 12.66 -25.08
C ILE A 155 5.27 11.85 -24.54
N ILE A 156 5.02 10.94 -23.59
CA ILE A 156 6.05 10.08 -23.01
C ILE A 156 6.67 9.20 -24.11
N THR A 157 5.85 8.61 -24.97
CA THR A 157 6.32 7.80 -26.10
C THR A 157 7.18 8.63 -27.07
N LYS A 158 6.78 9.87 -27.39
CA LYS A 158 7.58 10.77 -28.22
C LYS A 158 8.96 11.05 -27.64
N MET A 159 9.05 11.20 -26.31
CA MET A 159 10.35 11.36 -25.63
C MET A 159 11.25 10.12 -25.78
N PHE A 160 10.69 8.91 -25.71
CA PHE A 160 11.46 7.66 -25.91
C PHE A 160 11.85 7.43 -27.37
N LEU A 161 11.06 7.92 -28.33
CA LEU A 161 11.32 7.78 -29.77
C LEU A 161 12.21 8.90 -30.31
N ASP A 162 12.57 9.88 -29.50
CA ASP A 162 13.51 10.93 -29.90
C ASP A 162 14.88 10.32 -30.18
N ASP A 163 15.50 10.67 -31.32
CA ASP A 163 16.80 10.11 -31.70
C ASP A 163 17.90 10.42 -30.68
N ASN A 164 17.79 11.52 -29.95
CA ASN A 164 18.70 11.88 -28.87
C ASN A 164 18.53 10.96 -27.64
N ALA A 165 17.37 10.30 -27.46
CA ALA A 165 17.13 9.39 -26.34
C ALA A 165 18.04 8.15 -26.37
N LYS A 166 18.66 7.83 -27.49
CA LYS A 166 19.65 6.75 -27.61
C LYS A 166 20.99 7.07 -26.94
N GLN A 167 21.31 8.36 -26.78
CA GLN A 167 22.59 8.83 -26.23
C GLN A 167 22.42 9.67 -24.96
N ALA A 168 21.22 10.13 -24.66
CA ALA A 168 20.87 10.95 -23.50
C ALA A 168 19.87 10.25 -22.58
N SER A 169 19.79 10.65 -21.33
CA SER A 169 18.72 10.16 -20.44
C SER A 169 17.36 10.72 -20.85
N LEU A 170 16.28 10.03 -20.50
CA LEU A 170 14.91 10.56 -20.69
C LEU A 170 14.74 11.93 -20.03
N TRP A 171 15.44 12.17 -18.92
CA TRP A 171 15.48 13.49 -18.27
C TRP A 171 16.03 14.58 -19.20
N ASP A 172 17.17 14.33 -19.84
CA ASP A 172 17.80 15.29 -20.73
C ASP A 172 16.93 15.56 -21.96
N VAL A 173 16.31 14.52 -22.52
CA VAL A 173 15.33 14.63 -23.61
C VAL A 173 14.10 15.46 -23.17
N MET A 174 13.52 15.15 -22.00
CA MET A 174 12.43 15.92 -21.44
C MET A 174 12.79 17.39 -21.29
N MET A 175 13.94 17.69 -20.72
CA MET A 175 14.39 19.08 -20.49
C MET A 175 14.62 19.83 -21.79
N ALA A 176 15.14 19.18 -22.83
CA ALA A 176 15.42 19.76 -24.14
C ALA A 176 14.15 19.85 -25.02
N MET A 177 13.11 19.08 -24.73
CA MET A 177 11.91 19.01 -25.57
C MET A 177 11.24 20.38 -25.74
N GLU A 178 11.09 20.80 -27.00
CA GLU A 178 10.33 21.99 -27.33
C GLU A 178 8.83 21.78 -27.12
N THR A 179 8.19 22.74 -26.46
CA THR A 179 6.78 22.65 -26.09
C THR A 179 5.84 23.45 -27.01
N THR A 180 6.39 24.14 -28.00
CA THR A 180 5.64 25.05 -28.90
C THR A 180 4.57 24.34 -29.72
N ALA A 181 4.82 23.08 -30.13
CA ALA A 181 3.90 22.26 -30.91
C ALA A 181 2.81 21.57 -30.06
N LEU A 182 2.88 21.67 -28.73
CA LEU A 182 1.91 21.06 -27.82
C LEU A 182 0.70 21.95 -27.59
N SER A 183 -0.46 21.38 -27.25
CA SER A 183 -1.61 22.15 -26.78
C SER A 183 -1.22 23.01 -25.56
N LYS A 184 -2.02 24.04 -25.29
CA LYS A 184 -1.74 24.96 -24.17
C LYS A 184 -1.66 24.22 -22.83
N GLU A 185 -2.56 23.29 -22.59
CA GLU A 185 -2.64 22.49 -21.36
C GLU A 185 -1.39 21.61 -21.20
N ARG A 186 -1.05 20.81 -22.23
CA ARG A 186 0.13 19.93 -22.26
C ARG A 186 1.44 20.70 -22.06
N ARG A 187 1.52 21.88 -22.70
CA ARG A 187 2.67 22.79 -22.54
C ARG A 187 2.81 23.27 -21.12
N MET A 188 1.71 23.69 -20.48
CA MET A 188 1.73 24.15 -19.09
C MET A 188 2.15 23.03 -18.15
N LEU A 189 1.59 21.83 -18.31
CA LEU A 189 1.93 20.65 -17.50
C LEU A 189 3.42 20.31 -17.64
N LEU A 190 3.93 20.20 -18.85
CA LEU A 190 5.32 19.84 -19.09
C LEU A 190 6.30 20.90 -18.57
N ASN A 191 6.02 22.17 -18.80
CA ASN A 191 6.88 23.26 -18.34
C ASN A 191 6.89 23.35 -16.81
N ASN A 192 5.73 23.19 -16.16
CA ASN A 192 5.65 23.14 -14.70
C ASN A 192 6.42 21.92 -14.16
N CYS A 193 6.24 20.75 -14.77
CA CYS A 193 6.95 19.54 -14.42
C CYS A 193 8.48 19.74 -14.50
N LYS A 194 9.00 20.28 -15.60
CA LYS A 194 10.44 20.57 -15.76
C LYS A 194 10.97 21.45 -14.63
N LYS A 195 10.23 22.51 -14.32
CA LYS A 195 10.61 23.46 -13.26
C LYS A 195 10.65 22.76 -11.89
N VAL A 196 9.54 22.13 -11.49
CA VAL A 196 9.40 21.49 -10.18
C VAL A 196 10.41 20.35 -10.00
N LEU A 197 10.57 19.47 -11.00
CA LEU A 197 11.54 18.39 -10.92
C LEU A 197 12.98 18.90 -10.84
N GLN A 198 13.34 20.00 -11.54
CA GLN A 198 14.66 20.58 -11.45
C GLN A 198 14.92 21.20 -10.07
N GLU A 199 13.94 21.91 -9.51
CA GLU A 199 14.01 22.48 -8.16
C GLU A 199 14.18 21.38 -7.10
N LEU A 200 13.35 20.34 -7.14
CA LEU A 200 13.43 19.22 -6.20
C LEU A 200 14.72 18.42 -6.36
N ARG A 201 15.24 18.28 -7.57
CA ARG A 201 16.54 17.63 -7.77
C ARG A 201 17.68 18.41 -7.14
N ASN A 202 17.68 19.73 -7.28
CA ASN A 202 18.67 20.58 -6.63
C ASN A 202 18.53 20.48 -5.09
N ALA A 203 17.31 20.45 -4.58
CA ALA A 203 17.03 20.24 -3.17
C ALA A 203 17.55 18.87 -2.68
N ALA A 204 17.37 17.81 -3.45
CA ALA A 204 17.85 16.46 -3.11
C ALA A 204 19.37 16.33 -2.97
N GLU A 205 20.13 17.25 -3.56
CA GLU A 205 21.58 17.32 -3.42
C GLU A 205 22.03 18.09 -2.16
N LEU A 206 21.18 18.96 -1.61
CA LEU A 206 21.52 19.91 -0.55
C LEU A 206 20.81 19.65 0.77
N GLU A 207 19.60 19.11 0.72
CA GLU A 207 18.71 18.95 1.88
C GLU A 207 18.84 17.57 2.52
N ALA A 208 18.58 17.50 3.82
CA ALA A 208 18.38 16.22 4.49
C ALA A 208 17.08 15.57 4.00
N LEU A 209 16.99 14.22 4.05
CA LEU A 209 15.82 13.50 3.55
C LEU A 209 14.49 13.98 4.16
N PRO A 210 14.37 14.25 5.48
CA PRO A 210 13.12 14.77 6.04
C PRO A 210 12.67 16.09 5.41
N ASP A 211 13.59 17.03 5.21
CA ASP A 211 13.31 18.34 4.62
C ASP A 211 12.91 18.20 3.14
N LEU A 212 13.62 17.35 2.40
CA LEU A 212 13.28 17.02 1.02
C LEU A 212 11.87 16.42 0.90
N LEU A 213 11.48 15.53 1.80
CA LEU A 213 10.15 14.91 1.79
C LEU A 213 9.05 15.95 2.05
N GLU A 214 9.30 16.90 2.95
CA GLU A 214 8.38 18.01 3.20
C GLU A 214 8.31 18.94 1.98
N HIS A 215 9.45 19.26 1.37
CA HIS A 215 9.51 20.05 0.14
C HIS A 215 8.73 19.40 -1.01
N ILE A 216 8.88 18.07 -1.22
CA ILE A 216 8.08 17.31 -2.19
C ILE A 216 6.59 17.40 -1.87
N ALA A 217 6.22 17.23 -0.59
CA ALA A 217 4.83 17.27 -0.17
C ALA A 217 4.17 18.62 -0.47
N GLN A 218 4.92 19.72 -0.28
CA GLN A 218 4.47 21.08 -0.60
C GLN A 218 4.43 21.35 -2.11
N ALA A 219 5.49 20.96 -2.85
CA ALA A 219 5.61 21.22 -4.28
C ALA A 219 4.50 20.59 -5.12
N PHE A 220 4.01 19.43 -4.70
CA PHE A 220 2.93 18.72 -5.39
C PHE A 220 1.57 18.84 -4.69
N ASP A 221 1.47 19.55 -3.55
CA ASP A 221 0.26 19.58 -2.72
C ASP A 221 -0.36 18.18 -2.59
N ILE A 222 0.39 17.26 -1.97
CA ILE A 222 0.02 15.84 -1.92
C ILE A 222 -1.34 15.59 -1.28
N GLU A 223 -1.83 16.50 -0.43
CA GLU A 223 -3.13 16.40 0.20
C GLU A 223 -4.24 16.66 -0.83
N ALA A 224 -4.18 17.78 -1.54
CA ALA A 224 -5.14 18.09 -2.59
C ALA A 224 -5.07 17.09 -3.74
N LEU A 225 -3.85 16.70 -4.15
CA LEU A 225 -3.61 15.75 -5.22
C LEU A 225 -4.33 14.41 -4.98
N HIS A 226 -4.23 13.87 -3.78
CA HIS A 226 -4.83 12.58 -3.46
C HIS A 226 -6.30 12.71 -3.10
N TYR A 227 -6.72 13.82 -2.47
CA TYR A 227 -8.12 14.02 -2.10
C TYR A 227 -9.08 13.93 -3.29
N LEU A 228 -8.66 14.36 -4.47
CA LEU A 228 -9.45 14.34 -5.71
C LEU A 228 -9.51 12.97 -6.39
N GLN A 229 -8.74 11.98 -5.90
CA GLN A 229 -8.70 10.64 -6.49
C GLN A 229 -9.72 9.70 -5.86
N GLU A 230 -10.09 8.66 -6.60
CA GLU A 230 -10.82 7.53 -6.04
C GLU A 230 -10.02 6.90 -4.89
N ASN A 231 -10.68 6.64 -3.74
CA ASN A 231 -10.05 6.19 -2.49
C ASN A 231 -8.94 7.12 -1.98
N GLY A 232 -9.04 8.41 -2.27
CA GLY A 232 -8.00 9.40 -2.01
C GLY A 232 -7.53 9.45 -0.56
N ALA A 233 -8.44 9.35 0.41
CA ALA A 233 -8.09 9.32 1.82
C ALA A 233 -7.16 8.15 2.18
N ALA A 234 -7.39 6.95 1.62
CA ALA A 234 -6.54 5.78 1.84
C ALA A 234 -5.18 5.94 1.16
N LYS A 235 -5.14 6.46 -0.08
CA LYS A 235 -3.90 6.75 -0.80
C LYS A 235 -3.05 7.77 -0.06
N LEU A 236 -3.65 8.87 0.39
CA LEU A 236 -2.97 9.89 1.18
C LEU A 236 -2.40 9.31 2.49
N ALA A 237 -3.17 8.46 3.18
CA ALA A 237 -2.70 7.79 4.39
C ALA A 237 -1.48 6.91 4.12
N ASN A 238 -1.44 6.21 2.98
CA ASN A 238 -0.29 5.39 2.57
C ASN A 238 0.94 6.26 2.25
N VAL A 239 0.79 7.37 1.54
CA VAL A 239 1.91 8.30 1.28
C VAL A 239 2.42 8.93 2.57
N LYS A 240 1.54 9.40 3.47
CA LYS A 240 1.92 9.91 4.79
C LYS A 240 2.63 8.85 5.64
N LYS A 241 2.17 7.59 5.59
CA LYS A 241 2.86 6.46 6.26
C LYS A 241 4.25 6.26 5.69
N PHE A 242 4.43 6.32 4.36
CA PHE A 242 5.74 6.17 3.72
C PHE A 242 6.71 7.29 4.16
N ILE A 243 6.25 8.54 4.17
CA ILE A 243 7.04 9.69 4.65
C ILE A 243 7.43 9.51 6.13
N ARG A 244 6.49 9.08 6.98
CA ARG A 244 6.76 8.81 8.40
C ARG A 244 7.83 7.72 8.58
N LEU A 245 7.74 6.61 7.86
CA LEU A 245 8.73 5.53 7.90
C LEU A 245 10.12 6.01 7.47
N ALA A 246 10.21 6.89 6.47
CA ALA A 246 11.48 7.49 6.06
C ALA A 246 12.07 8.39 7.16
N ASN A 247 11.25 9.21 7.82
CA ASN A 247 11.68 10.05 8.94
C ASN A 247 12.14 9.22 10.15
N GLU A 248 11.43 8.14 10.49
CA GLU A 248 11.83 7.19 11.53
C GLU A 248 13.17 6.53 11.20
N TYR A 249 13.37 6.12 9.93
CA TYR A 249 14.64 5.56 9.47
C TYR A 249 15.78 6.55 9.59
N CYS A 250 15.58 7.80 9.19
CA CYS A 250 16.59 8.85 9.32
C CYS A 250 16.96 9.14 10.77
N SER A 251 15.96 9.22 11.65
CA SER A 251 16.18 9.45 13.08
C SER A 251 16.96 8.31 13.74
N ALA A 252 16.74 7.06 13.33
CA ALA A 252 17.39 5.90 13.91
C ALA A 252 18.80 5.62 13.34
N LYS A 253 19.06 5.96 12.06
CA LYS A 253 20.26 5.52 11.33
C LYS A 253 21.05 6.66 10.68
N GLN A 254 20.68 7.93 10.90
CA GLN A 254 21.22 9.08 10.18
C GLN A 254 21.21 8.86 8.65
N GLY A 255 20.06 8.34 8.16
CA GLY A 255 19.93 7.88 6.78
C GLY A 255 19.88 9.03 5.77
N THR A 256 20.38 8.75 4.57
CA THR A 256 20.29 9.63 3.40
C THR A 256 19.22 9.13 2.44
N LEU A 257 18.89 9.91 1.40
CA LEU A 257 18.00 9.47 0.33
C LEU A 257 18.46 8.14 -0.29
N THR A 258 19.74 7.99 -0.52
CA THR A 258 20.34 6.77 -1.10
C THR A 258 20.14 5.56 -0.18
N THR A 259 20.52 5.68 1.09
CA THR A 259 20.40 4.56 2.04
C THR A 259 18.95 4.19 2.34
N TRP A 260 18.04 5.16 2.31
CA TRP A 260 16.60 4.90 2.42
C TRP A 260 16.06 4.10 1.22
N LEU A 261 16.41 4.50 -0.01
CA LEU A 261 15.98 3.78 -1.21
C LEU A 261 16.54 2.37 -1.28
N GLU A 262 17.79 2.15 -0.88
CA GLU A 262 18.39 0.82 -0.76
C GLU A 262 17.65 -0.05 0.26
N TYR A 263 17.29 0.52 1.41
CA TYR A 263 16.51 -0.15 2.45
C TYR A 263 15.11 -0.55 1.94
N VAL A 264 14.40 0.36 1.26
CA VAL A 264 13.09 0.08 0.65
C VAL A 264 13.19 -1.00 -0.41
N ASP A 265 14.21 -0.96 -1.28
CA ASP A 265 14.42 -1.98 -2.31
C ASP A 265 14.75 -3.36 -1.69
N ALA A 266 15.48 -3.40 -0.58
CA ALA A 266 15.74 -4.64 0.17
C ALA A 266 14.45 -5.21 0.78
N LEU A 267 13.58 -4.39 1.36
CA LEU A 267 12.29 -4.81 1.89
C LEU A 267 11.39 -5.37 0.79
N ARG A 268 11.30 -4.69 -0.36
CA ARG A 268 10.52 -5.16 -1.52
C ARG A 268 11.01 -6.53 -2.03
N LYS A 269 12.31 -6.72 -2.12
CA LYS A 269 12.91 -8.02 -2.53
C LYS A 269 12.65 -9.13 -1.52
N ALA A 270 12.68 -8.83 -0.23
CA ALA A 270 12.38 -9.79 0.82
C ALA A 270 10.91 -10.23 0.74
N GLN A 271 9.98 -9.29 0.60
CA GLN A 271 8.55 -9.58 0.43
C GLN A 271 8.26 -10.40 -0.84
N ALA A 272 8.91 -10.10 -1.96
CA ALA A 272 8.75 -10.87 -3.20
C ALA A 272 9.25 -12.32 -3.06
N ARG A 273 10.31 -12.58 -2.29
CA ARG A 273 10.81 -13.94 -2.03
C ARG A 273 9.86 -14.76 -1.17
N GLU A 274 9.23 -14.14 -0.16
CA GLU A 274 8.25 -14.82 0.70
C GLU A 274 6.93 -15.15 -0.03
N THR A 275 6.60 -14.42 -1.10
CA THR A 275 5.41 -14.69 -1.93
C THR A 275 5.66 -15.76 -2.99
N ALA A 276 6.92 -16.03 -3.32
CA ALA A 276 7.31 -17.01 -4.34
C ALA A 276 7.63 -18.41 -3.76
N ALA A 277 7.66 -18.56 -2.45
CA ALA A 277 7.86 -19.84 -1.74
C ALA A 277 6.51 -20.41 -1.29
#